data_001d4105dcff7dd4bb60105d13f23d4b
#
_entry.id   001d4105dcff7dd4bb60105d13f23d4b
#
_cell.length_a   1.000
_cell.length_b   1.000
_cell.length_c   1.000
_cell.angle_alpha   90.00
_cell.angle_beta   90.00
_cell.angle_gamma   90.00
#
_symmetry.space_group_name_H-M   'P 1'
#
loop_
_entity.id
_entity.type
_entity.pdbx_description
1 polymer ?
#
loop_
_entity_poly.entity_id
_entity_poly.type
_entity_poly.pdbx_seq_one_letter_code
_entity_poly.pdbx_strand_id
1 'polypeptide(L)'
;MRSMTGYANFTSENDLFKLAIEIKSVNNKNLNLKVKIPYILNFLENTIKTQVSNEINRGSVDLRIEFEDKREVEELFSFDKNSAKAYMKLLDNMEKEFKLKFDNKLETLLKAGNVVKKVDLAADETLYTHFITGKLNEVIQKINKMKVEEGKRLEYYFIERLDVLYYYVNEIKKYRETVVETYKNKLIERVNKIRDDIQFKEEDILKEILIFADRSDISEELSRLDSHIKSFRELISSGEYDIGKKMDFILQEIFRELNTTGVKSNSYDISKIIVDAKTEVEKMREQSMNIE
;
A
#
# COMPACT_ATOMS: atom_id res chain seq x y z
N MET A 1 10.00 9.25 6.61
CA MET A 1 8.73 8.74 6.03
C MET A 1 9.02 7.66 5.00
N ARG A 2 8.27 6.56 4.97
CA ARG A 2 8.37 5.48 3.98
C ARG A 2 7.01 5.20 3.36
N SER A 3 6.98 4.81 2.08
CA SER A 3 5.76 4.35 1.43
C SER A 3 5.54 2.84 1.67
N MET A 4 4.30 2.41 1.83
CA MET A 4 3.95 0.98 1.88
C MET A 4 4.03 0.33 0.50
N THR A 5 3.97 1.10 -0.59
CA THR A 5 4.01 0.59 -1.95
C THR A 5 5.43 0.55 -2.48
N GLY A 6 5.77 -0.53 -3.16
CA GLY A 6 7.07 -0.69 -3.77
C GLY A 6 7.11 -1.88 -4.72
N TYR A 7 8.05 -1.86 -5.64
CA TYR A 7 8.32 -2.93 -6.59
C TYR A 7 9.82 -3.06 -6.82
N ALA A 8 10.32 -4.28 -6.80
CA ALA A 8 11.68 -4.55 -7.23
C ALA A 8 11.73 -5.88 -7.97
N ASN A 9 12.62 -5.96 -8.95
CA ASN A 9 12.93 -7.17 -9.65
C ASN A 9 14.46 -7.38 -9.73
N PHE A 10 14.82 -8.61 -9.94
CA PHE A 10 16.19 -9.04 -10.14
C PHE A 10 16.21 -10.23 -11.07
N THR A 11 17.08 -10.20 -12.04
CA THR A 11 17.33 -11.34 -12.93
C THR A 11 18.83 -11.56 -13.00
N SER A 12 19.25 -12.80 -12.80
CA SER A 12 20.64 -13.23 -12.95
C SER A 12 20.67 -14.53 -13.69
N GLU A 13 21.62 -14.64 -14.59
CA GLU A 13 21.87 -15.84 -15.35
C GLU A 13 23.37 -16.05 -15.39
N ASN A 14 23.81 -17.25 -15.02
CA ASN A 14 25.18 -17.70 -15.13
C ASN A 14 25.22 -19.11 -15.75
N ASP A 15 26.37 -19.73 -15.83
CA ASP A 15 26.52 -21.07 -16.44
C ASP A 15 25.79 -22.16 -15.66
N LEU A 16 25.53 -21.94 -14.35
CA LEU A 16 24.93 -22.93 -13.46
C LEU A 16 23.45 -22.72 -13.27
N PHE A 17 23.01 -21.45 -13.14
CA PHE A 17 21.66 -21.10 -12.71
C PHE A 17 21.09 -19.92 -13.47
N LYS A 18 19.78 -19.96 -13.66
CA LYS A 18 18.99 -18.79 -14.03
C LYS A 18 18.00 -18.50 -12.90
N LEU A 19 18.00 -17.26 -12.41
CA LEU A 19 17.18 -16.80 -11.29
C LEU A 19 16.48 -15.51 -11.66
N ALA A 20 15.18 -15.48 -11.47
CA ALA A 20 14.41 -14.24 -11.47
C ALA A 20 13.65 -14.10 -10.14
N ILE A 21 13.77 -12.96 -9.50
CA ILE A 21 13.05 -12.61 -8.26
C ILE A 21 12.26 -11.34 -8.52
N GLU A 22 10.99 -11.38 -8.22
CA GLU A 22 10.09 -10.26 -8.28
C GLU A 22 9.40 -10.08 -6.93
N ILE A 23 9.45 -8.87 -6.38
CA ILE A 23 8.78 -8.53 -5.13
C ILE A 23 7.93 -7.28 -5.34
N LYS A 24 6.67 -7.36 -4.93
CA LYS A 24 5.71 -6.26 -4.96
C LYS A 24 5.10 -6.07 -3.58
N SER A 25 5.07 -4.85 -3.11
CA SER A 25 4.42 -4.47 -1.85
C SER A 25 3.29 -3.48 -2.13
N VAL A 26 2.13 -3.70 -1.54
CA VAL A 26 0.98 -2.79 -1.59
C VAL A 26 0.44 -2.54 -0.19
N ASN A 27 -0.33 -1.46 -0.02
CA ASN A 27 -0.89 -1.11 1.26
C ASN A 27 -1.73 -2.25 1.85
N ASN A 28 -1.43 -2.60 3.10
CA ASN A 28 -2.27 -3.48 3.93
C ASN A 28 -1.99 -3.19 5.41
N LYS A 29 -3.03 -3.30 6.25
CA LYS A 29 -2.95 -3.04 7.69
C LYS A 29 -1.94 -3.93 8.41
N ASN A 30 -1.85 -5.20 8.02
CA ASN A 30 -0.95 -6.20 8.58
C ASN A 30 0.00 -6.71 7.49
N LEU A 31 1.12 -7.30 7.88
CA LEU A 31 1.97 -8.02 6.93
C LEU A 31 1.21 -9.25 6.41
N ASN A 32 0.99 -9.30 5.11
CA ASN A 32 0.45 -10.46 4.40
C ASN A 32 1.46 -10.86 3.31
N LEU A 33 2.21 -11.92 3.57
CA LEU A 33 3.28 -12.37 2.70
C LEU A 33 2.83 -13.58 1.88
N LYS A 34 2.78 -13.42 0.56
CA LYS A 34 2.55 -14.50 -0.39
C LYS A 34 3.87 -14.81 -1.10
N VAL A 35 4.30 -16.07 -1.00
CA VAL A 35 5.54 -16.54 -1.63
C VAL A 35 5.18 -17.58 -2.68
N LYS A 36 5.63 -17.37 -3.90
CA LYS A 36 5.52 -18.32 -5.02
C LYS A 36 6.92 -18.74 -5.45
N ILE A 37 7.23 -20.00 -5.24
CA ILE A 37 8.53 -20.59 -5.57
C ILE A 37 8.35 -21.89 -6.34
N PRO A 38 9.31 -22.30 -7.18
CA PRO A 38 9.33 -23.62 -7.80
C PRO A 38 9.41 -24.73 -6.75
N TYR A 39 8.84 -25.89 -7.07
CA TYR A 39 8.81 -27.06 -6.16
C TYR A 39 10.19 -27.46 -5.63
N ILE A 40 11.22 -27.38 -6.47
CA ILE A 40 12.61 -27.70 -6.11
C ILE A 40 13.17 -26.84 -4.97
N LEU A 41 12.57 -25.68 -4.70
CA LEU A 41 12.96 -24.72 -3.66
C LEU A 41 12.05 -24.74 -2.44
N ASN A 42 11.08 -25.68 -2.33
CA ASN A 42 10.10 -25.67 -1.22
C ASN A 42 10.76 -25.74 0.17
N PHE A 43 11.93 -26.36 0.28
CA PHE A 43 12.69 -26.40 1.54
C PHE A 43 13.15 -25.00 2.00
N LEU A 44 13.22 -24.00 1.11
CA LEU A 44 13.60 -22.63 1.40
C LEU A 44 12.42 -21.71 1.79
N GLU A 45 11.19 -22.16 1.64
CA GLU A 45 10.01 -21.30 1.82
C GLU A 45 10.00 -20.58 3.18
N ASN A 46 10.28 -21.29 4.25
CA ASN A 46 10.31 -20.71 5.59
C ASN A 46 11.45 -19.73 5.79
N THR A 47 12.63 -20.03 5.25
CA THR A 47 13.81 -19.14 5.31
C THR A 47 13.54 -17.84 4.55
N ILE A 48 12.94 -17.93 3.36
CA ILE A 48 12.56 -16.79 2.53
C ILE A 48 11.52 -15.93 3.26
N LYS A 49 10.48 -16.55 3.82
CA LYS A 49 9.44 -15.85 4.60
C LYS A 49 10.02 -15.10 5.78
N THR A 50 10.91 -15.75 6.54
CA THR A 50 11.58 -15.14 7.68
C THR A 50 12.45 -13.95 7.26
N GLN A 51 13.23 -14.10 6.18
CA GLN A 51 14.11 -13.05 5.69
C GLN A 51 13.30 -11.81 5.23
N VAL A 52 12.17 -12.00 4.53
CA VAL A 52 11.31 -10.88 4.12
C VAL A 52 10.61 -10.24 5.31
N SER A 53 10.12 -11.04 6.27
CA SER A 53 9.40 -10.51 7.45
C SER A 53 10.29 -9.75 8.42
N ASN A 54 11.59 -10.01 8.44
CA ASN A 54 12.55 -9.25 9.24
C ASN A 54 12.78 -7.83 8.71
N GLU A 55 12.58 -7.61 7.42
CA GLU A 55 12.88 -6.36 6.72
C GLU A 55 11.64 -5.55 6.34
N ILE A 56 10.48 -6.22 6.26
CA ILE A 56 9.19 -5.60 5.89
C ILE A 56 8.17 -5.94 6.97
N ASN A 57 7.77 -4.93 7.75
CA ASN A 57 6.89 -5.14 8.90
C ASN A 57 5.40 -5.04 8.56
N ARG A 58 5.04 -4.43 7.42
CA ARG A 58 3.65 -4.11 7.06
C ARG A 58 3.44 -4.10 5.55
N GLY A 59 2.18 -4.34 5.13
CA GLY A 59 1.78 -4.36 3.73
C GLY A 59 1.45 -5.77 3.23
N SER A 60 0.82 -5.87 2.05
CA SER A 60 0.68 -7.13 1.34
C SER A 60 1.85 -7.27 0.36
N VAL A 61 2.69 -8.27 0.61
CA VAL A 61 3.91 -8.55 -0.15
C VAL A 61 3.71 -9.81 -0.98
N ASP A 62 3.79 -9.66 -2.29
CA ASP A 62 3.82 -10.77 -3.25
C ASP A 62 5.26 -10.96 -3.72
N LEU A 63 5.87 -12.09 -3.37
CA LEU A 63 7.19 -12.52 -3.78
C LEU A 63 7.07 -13.69 -4.77
N ARG A 64 7.66 -13.56 -5.94
CA ARG A 64 7.77 -14.61 -6.94
C ARG A 64 9.23 -14.89 -7.24
N ILE A 65 9.59 -16.15 -7.18
CA ILE A 65 10.93 -16.64 -7.53
C ILE A 65 10.77 -17.64 -8.67
N GLU A 66 11.48 -17.42 -9.76
CA GLU A 66 11.66 -18.37 -10.84
C GLU A 66 13.12 -18.80 -10.83
N PHE A 67 13.34 -20.10 -10.85
CA PHE A 67 14.66 -20.70 -10.76
C PHE A 67 14.79 -21.85 -11.74
N GLU A 68 15.89 -21.87 -12.49
CA GLU A 68 16.24 -22.94 -13.40
C GLU A 68 17.69 -23.34 -13.12
N ASP A 69 17.91 -24.62 -12.84
CA ASP A 69 19.23 -25.21 -12.73
C ASP A 69 19.69 -25.66 -14.13
N LYS A 70 20.79 -25.08 -14.61
CA LYS A 70 21.36 -25.33 -15.93
C LYS A 70 22.52 -26.32 -15.92
N ARG A 71 22.86 -26.84 -14.75
CA ARG A 71 23.94 -27.80 -14.65
C ARG A 71 23.63 -29.03 -15.53
N GLU A 72 24.61 -29.46 -16.30
CA GLU A 72 24.49 -30.69 -17.08
C GLU A 72 24.33 -31.87 -16.11
N VAL A 73 23.39 -32.72 -16.41
CA VAL A 73 23.19 -33.97 -15.69
C VAL A 73 23.78 -35.07 -16.55
N GLU A 74 24.84 -35.67 -16.07
CA GLU A 74 25.47 -36.81 -16.77
C GLU A 74 24.48 -37.94 -17.04
N GLU A 75 23.49 -38.14 -16.16
CA GLU A 75 22.41 -39.10 -16.32
C GLU A 75 21.04 -38.46 -16.10
N LEU A 76 20.36 -38.07 -17.17
CA LEU A 76 18.98 -37.52 -17.13
C LEU A 76 17.94 -38.56 -16.73
N PHE A 77 18.21 -39.83 -16.91
CA PHE A 77 17.31 -40.90 -16.62
C PHE A 77 18.00 -42.04 -15.88
N SER A 78 17.38 -42.56 -14.87
CA SER A 78 17.74 -43.80 -14.20
C SER A 78 16.63 -44.82 -14.36
N PHE A 79 16.93 -46.09 -14.15
CA PHE A 79 15.92 -47.14 -14.11
C PHE A 79 15.96 -47.89 -12.80
N ASP A 80 14.75 -48.23 -12.29
CA ASP A 80 14.64 -49.10 -11.13
C ASP A 80 14.94 -50.52 -11.52
N LYS A 81 16.14 -50.98 -11.13
CA LYS A 81 16.65 -52.30 -11.46
C LYS A 81 15.79 -53.43 -10.91
N ASN A 82 15.16 -53.25 -9.75
CA ASN A 82 14.29 -54.25 -9.12
C ASN A 82 12.96 -54.34 -9.87
N SER A 83 12.33 -53.19 -10.14
CA SER A 83 11.11 -53.14 -10.94
C SER A 83 11.35 -53.67 -12.36
N ALA A 84 12.46 -53.30 -13.03
CA ALA A 84 12.81 -53.83 -14.34
C ALA A 84 12.90 -55.39 -14.34
N LYS A 85 13.60 -55.94 -13.36
CA LYS A 85 13.72 -57.43 -13.22
C LYS A 85 12.35 -58.07 -12.95
N ALA A 86 11.50 -57.46 -12.12
CA ALA A 86 10.17 -58.01 -11.83
C ALA A 86 9.29 -58.03 -13.09
N TYR A 87 9.30 -56.90 -13.88
CA TYR A 87 8.57 -56.86 -15.13
C TYR A 87 9.08 -57.85 -16.17
N MET A 88 10.40 -58.00 -16.31
CA MET A 88 10.96 -58.99 -17.22
C MET A 88 10.52 -60.41 -16.85
N LYS A 89 10.55 -60.77 -15.55
CA LYS A 89 10.08 -62.08 -15.06
C LYS A 89 8.59 -62.28 -15.30
N LEU A 90 7.77 -61.21 -15.16
CA LEU A 90 6.36 -61.25 -15.47
C LEU A 90 6.12 -61.52 -16.97
N LEU A 91 6.82 -60.84 -17.86
CA LEU A 91 6.71 -61.03 -19.30
C LEU A 91 7.13 -62.46 -19.71
N ASP A 92 8.22 -62.99 -19.13
CA ASP A 92 8.64 -64.37 -19.36
C ASP A 92 7.62 -65.41 -18.93
N ASN A 93 6.94 -65.20 -17.81
CA ASN A 93 5.88 -66.05 -17.32
C ASN A 93 4.64 -66.00 -18.21
N MET A 94 4.23 -64.78 -18.65
CA MET A 94 3.10 -64.60 -19.57
C MET A 94 3.39 -65.29 -20.93
N GLU A 95 4.60 -65.21 -21.49
CA GLU A 95 4.97 -65.95 -22.69
C GLU A 95 4.77 -67.45 -22.56
N LYS A 96 5.17 -68.01 -21.39
CA LYS A 96 5.02 -69.45 -21.14
C LYS A 96 3.56 -69.85 -20.94
N GLU A 97 2.79 -69.12 -20.15
CA GLU A 97 1.39 -69.43 -19.83
C GLU A 97 0.48 -69.32 -21.04
N PHE A 98 0.62 -68.22 -21.80
CA PHE A 98 -0.29 -67.92 -22.91
C PHE A 98 0.26 -68.37 -24.28
N LYS A 99 1.45 -68.97 -24.33
CA LYS A 99 2.15 -69.40 -25.56
C LYS A 99 2.28 -68.25 -26.60
N LEU A 100 2.46 -67.01 -26.10
CA LEU A 100 2.63 -65.78 -26.88
C LEU A 100 4.13 -65.43 -26.87
N LYS A 101 4.59 -64.65 -27.87
CA LYS A 101 5.92 -64.05 -27.85
C LYS A 101 5.77 -62.56 -27.89
N PHE A 102 6.52 -61.89 -27.03
CA PHE A 102 6.65 -60.42 -27.07
C PHE A 102 7.79 -60.08 -28.03
N ASP A 103 7.51 -59.42 -29.14
CA ASP A 103 8.50 -59.07 -30.15
C ASP A 103 9.54 -58.08 -29.63
N ASN A 104 9.17 -57.20 -28.71
CA ASN A 104 10.08 -56.22 -28.09
C ASN A 104 9.81 -56.03 -26.61
N LYS A 105 10.43 -56.85 -25.77
CA LYS A 105 10.28 -56.73 -24.29
C LYS A 105 10.84 -55.44 -23.76
N LEU A 106 11.85 -54.83 -24.40
CA LEU A 106 12.42 -53.55 -23.98
C LEU A 106 11.41 -52.41 -24.18
N GLU A 107 10.73 -52.37 -25.31
CA GLU A 107 9.69 -51.37 -25.57
C GLU A 107 8.54 -51.50 -24.60
N THR A 108 8.11 -52.71 -24.30
CA THR A 108 7.07 -52.99 -23.31
C THR A 108 7.48 -52.53 -21.92
N LEU A 109 8.73 -52.76 -21.53
CA LEU A 109 9.30 -52.28 -20.28
C LEU A 109 9.34 -50.77 -20.17
N LEU A 110 9.75 -50.08 -21.24
CA LEU A 110 9.79 -48.61 -21.28
C LEU A 110 8.39 -47.98 -21.21
N LYS A 111 7.40 -48.63 -21.86
CA LYS A 111 5.98 -48.21 -21.79
C LYS A 111 5.30 -48.50 -20.46
N ALA A 112 5.84 -49.38 -19.64
CA ALA A 112 5.26 -49.74 -18.33
C ALA A 112 5.31 -48.59 -17.29
N GLY A 113 5.86 -47.46 -17.62
CA GLY A 113 5.71 -46.14 -16.94
C GLY A 113 6.41 -45.98 -15.58
N ASN A 114 6.74 -47.07 -14.86
CA ASN A 114 7.31 -46.97 -13.50
C ASN A 114 8.75 -47.48 -13.40
N VAL A 115 9.35 -47.91 -14.53
CA VAL A 115 10.67 -48.49 -14.54
C VAL A 115 11.74 -47.43 -14.79
N VAL A 116 11.42 -46.45 -15.64
CA VAL A 116 12.33 -45.35 -15.95
C VAL A 116 11.89 -44.15 -15.11
N LYS A 117 12.81 -43.59 -14.36
CA LYS A 117 12.64 -42.38 -13.56
C LYS A 117 13.53 -41.29 -14.12
N LYS A 118 12.98 -40.10 -14.27
CA LYS A 118 13.80 -38.93 -14.46
C LYS A 118 14.61 -38.72 -13.18
N VAL A 119 15.91 -38.61 -13.28
CA VAL A 119 16.74 -38.23 -12.12
C VAL A 119 16.44 -36.79 -11.84
N ASP A 120 15.66 -36.52 -10.77
CA ASP A 120 15.61 -35.19 -10.22
C ASP A 120 17.02 -34.88 -9.72
N LEU A 121 17.61 -33.80 -10.22
CA LEU A 121 18.84 -33.25 -9.67
C LEU A 121 18.64 -33.20 -8.15
N ALA A 122 19.45 -33.94 -7.40
CA ALA A 122 19.47 -33.80 -5.96
C ALA A 122 19.71 -32.32 -5.69
N ALA A 123 18.71 -31.67 -5.12
CA ALA A 123 18.80 -30.26 -4.82
C ALA A 123 20.01 -30.07 -3.91
N ASP A 124 21.02 -29.37 -4.41
CA ASP A 124 22.11 -28.94 -3.56
C ASP A 124 21.59 -27.83 -2.66
N GLU A 125 20.88 -28.25 -1.60
CA GLU A 125 20.17 -27.35 -0.69
C GLU A 125 21.09 -26.25 -0.15
N THR A 126 22.34 -26.58 0.11
CA THR A 126 23.32 -25.61 0.63
C THR A 126 23.68 -24.56 -0.40
N LEU A 127 23.96 -24.98 -1.63
CA LEU A 127 24.33 -24.09 -2.72
C LEU A 127 23.15 -23.18 -3.12
N TYR A 128 21.95 -23.76 -3.25
CA TYR A 128 20.74 -23.01 -3.57
C TYR A 128 20.39 -22.01 -2.46
N THR A 129 20.49 -22.43 -1.20
CA THR A 129 20.25 -21.54 -0.05
C THR A 129 21.14 -20.32 -0.11
N HIS A 130 22.45 -20.52 -0.23
CA HIS A 130 23.42 -19.42 -0.24
C HIS A 130 23.18 -18.47 -1.43
N PHE A 131 22.98 -19.02 -2.61
CA PHE A 131 22.77 -18.23 -3.82
C PHE A 131 21.48 -17.42 -3.77
N ILE A 132 20.36 -18.07 -3.42
CA ILE A 132 19.03 -17.44 -3.45
C ILE A 132 18.88 -16.43 -2.33
N THR A 133 19.29 -16.74 -1.08
CA THR A 133 19.18 -15.82 0.05
C THR A 133 20.04 -14.57 -0.14
N GLY A 134 21.23 -14.72 -0.74
CA GLY A 134 22.09 -13.58 -1.08
C GLY A 134 21.41 -12.64 -2.09
N LYS A 135 20.82 -13.20 -3.15
CA LYS A 135 20.12 -12.41 -4.19
C LYS A 135 18.80 -11.84 -3.70
N LEU A 136 18.08 -12.57 -2.86
CA LEU A 136 16.87 -12.06 -2.21
C LEU A 136 17.18 -10.83 -1.37
N ASN A 137 18.29 -10.83 -0.63
CA ASN A 137 18.71 -9.65 0.16
C ASN A 137 18.93 -8.41 -0.72
N GLU A 138 19.59 -8.56 -1.88
CA GLU A 138 19.75 -7.46 -2.84
C GLU A 138 18.39 -6.89 -3.32
N VAL A 139 17.41 -7.76 -3.56
CA VAL A 139 16.07 -7.35 -3.99
C VAL A 139 15.31 -6.63 -2.86
N ILE A 140 15.43 -7.13 -1.63
CA ILE A 140 14.82 -6.51 -0.45
C ILE A 140 15.43 -5.11 -0.22
N GLN A 141 16.72 -4.94 -0.37
CA GLN A 141 17.36 -3.63 -0.27
C GLN A 141 16.87 -2.68 -1.37
N LYS A 142 16.70 -3.16 -2.60
CA LYS A 142 16.15 -2.35 -3.70
C LYS A 142 14.73 -1.86 -3.43
N ILE A 143 13.84 -2.75 -2.98
CA ILE A 143 12.46 -2.34 -2.67
C ILE A 143 12.42 -1.37 -1.48
N ASN A 144 13.24 -1.57 -0.45
CA ASN A 144 13.33 -0.65 0.68
C ASN A 144 13.84 0.73 0.25
N LYS A 145 14.82 0.80 -0.65
CA LYS A 145 15.30 2.06 -1.22
C LYS A 145 14.18 2.76 -1.99
N MET A 146 13.44 2.05 -2.83
CA MET A 146 12.30 2.60 -3.56
C MET A 146 11.21 3.14 -2.62
N LYS A 147 10.89 2.41 -1.55
CA LYS A 147 9.92 2.84 -0.52
C LYS A 147 10.34 4.16 0.16
N VAL A 148 11.63 4.33 0.42
CA VAL A 148 12.18 5.57 0.99
C VAL A 148 12.12 6.72 -0.02
N GLU A 149 12.46 6.48 -1.28
CA GLU A 149 12.39 7.51 -2.34
C GLU A 149 10.95 7.97 -2.57
N GLU A 150 10.00 7.04 -2.60
CA GLU A 150 8.59 7.36 -2.71
C GLU A 150 8.07 8.10 -1.47
N GLY A 151 8.51 7.69 -0.27
CA GLY A 151 8.21 8.41 0.97
C GLY A 151 8.65 9.87 0.94
N LYS A 152 9.82 10.17 0.37
CA LYS A 152 10.29 11.57 0.18
C LYS A 152 9.40 12.36 -0.79
N ARG A 153 8.94 11.73 -1.89
CA ARG A 153 8.00 12.40 -2.82
C ARG A 153 6.67 12.73 -2.15
N LEU A 154 6.16 11.79 -1.34
CA LEU A 154 4.94 12.01 -0.57
C LEU A 154 5.12 13.12 0.48
N GLU A 155 6.30 13.24 1.10
CA GLU A 155 6.64 14.32 2.01
C GLU A 155 6.51 15.70 1.33
N TYR A 156 7.10 15.87 0.15
CA TYR A 156 6.95 17.10 -0.65
C TYR A 156 5.50 17.37 -1.04
N TYR A 157 4.77 16.33 -1.44
CA TYR A 157 3.36 16.44 -1.76
C TYR A 157 2.53 16.94 -0.57
N PHE A 158 2.76 16.40 0.63
CA PHE A 158 2.03 16.86 1.82
C PHE A 158 2.37 18.30 2.20
N ILE A 159 3.64 18.69 2.11
CA ILE A 159 4.06 20.08 2.40
C ILE A 159 3.35 21.04 1.44
N GLU A 160 3.35 20.75 0.14
CA GLU A 160 2.67 21.57 -0.87
C GLU A 160 1.16 21.70 -0.58
N ARG A 161 0.50 20.59 -0.23
CA ARG A 161 -0.94 20.60 0.10
C ARG A 161 -1.24 21.34 1.40
N LEU A 162 -0.37 21.24 2.39
CA LEU A 162 -0.48 22.04 3.62
C LEU A 162 -0.37 23.53 3.36
N ASP A 163 0.51 23.96 2.46
CA ASP A 163 0.64 25.37 2.11
C ASP A 163 -0.63 25.89 1.41
N VAL A 164 -1.23 25.08 0.52
CA VAL A 164 -2.53 25.40 -0.11
C VAL A 164 -3.63 25.46 0.95
N LEU A 165 -3.68 24.52 1.88
CA LEU A 165 -4.67 24.51 2.96
C LEU A 165 -4.51 25.74 3.88
N TYR A 166 -3.27 26.10 4.22
CA TYR A 166 -2.96 27.30 5.00
C TYR A 166 -3.39 28.57 4.30
N TYR A 167 -3.20 28.65 2.97
CA TYR A 167 -3.74 29.73 2.16
C TYR A 167 -5.25 29.86 2.29
N TYR A 168 -6.00 28.77 2.18
CA TYR A 168 -7.46 28.78 2.35
C TYR A 168 -7.88 29.24 3.76
N VAL A 169 -7.20 28.78 4.80
CA VAL A 169 -7.47 29.21 6.19
C VAL A 169 -7.26 30.72 6.33
N ASN A 170 -6.22 31.28 5.72
CA ASN A 170 -5.98 32.71 5.75
C ASN A 170 -7.03 33.52 4.95
N GLU A 171 -7.52 33.01 3.84
CA GLU A 171 -8.63 33.63 3.12
C GLU A 171 -9.91 33.61 3.96
N ILE A 172 -10.24 32.52 4.66
CA ILE A 172 -11.38 32.47 5.59
C ILE A 172 -11.23 33.53 6.68
N LYS A 173 -10.02 33.74 7.24
CA LYS A 173 -9.76 34.77 8.25
C LYS A 173 -10.10 36.18 7.75
N LYS A 174 -9.73 36.50 6.50
CA LYS A 174 -10.05 37.80 5.88
C LYS A 174 -11.55 38.01 5.69
N TYR A 175 -12.24 37.00 5.14
CA TYR A 175 -13.70 37.09 4.95
C TYR A 175 -14.47 37.19 6.26
N ARG A 176 -14.00 36.54 7.33
CA ARG A 176 -14.60 36.59 8.65
C ARG A 176 -14.80 38.04 9.13
N GLU A 177 -13.81 38.90 8.93
CA GLU A 177 -13.86 40.30 9.37
C GLU A 177 -15.03 41.08 8.75
N THR A 178 -15.50 40.67 7.57
CA THR A 178 -16.59 41.33 6.83
C THR A 178 -17.96 40.71 7.05
N VAL A 179 -18.04 39.53 7.66
CA VAL A 179 -19.33 38.78 7.81
C VAL A 179 -20.35 39.55 8.62
N VAL A 180 -19.96 40.04 9.79
CA VAL A 180 -20.90 40.76 10.71
C VAL A 180 -21.35 42.07 10.08
N GLU A 181 -20.43 42.80 9.41
CA GLU A 181 -20.78 44.05 8.73
C GLU A 181 -21.73 43.80 7.54
N THR A 182 -21.47 42.76 6.76
CA THR A 182 -22.34 42.36 5.65
C THR A 182 -23.74 41.99 6.14
N TYR A 183 -23.82 41.26 7.25
CA TYR A 183 -25.10 40.92 7.88
C TYR A 183 -25.85 42.16 8.38
N LYS A 184 -25.16 43.04 9.10
CA LYS A 184 -25.69 44.32 9.56
C LYS A 184 -26.33 45.12 8.43
N ASN A 185 -25.59 45.31 7.33
CA ASN A 185 -26.06 46.06 6.17
C ASN A 185 -27.30 45.43 5.55
N LYS A 186 -27.31 44.07 5.36
CA LYS A 186 -28.49 43.37 4.86
C LYS A 186 -29.70 43.45 5.80
N LEU A 187 -29.47 43.40 7.11
CA LEU A 187 -30.53 43.50 8.11
C LEU A 187 -31.18 44.91 8.06
N ILE A 188 -30.35 45.96 8.05
CA ILE A 188 -30.84 47.35 7.96
C ILE A 188 -31.61 47.59 6.63
N GLU A 189 -31.13 47.02 5.52
CA GLU A 189 -31.84 47.12 4.24
C GLU A 189 -33.26 46.46 4.32
N ARG A 190 -33.35 45.26 4.93
CA ARG A 190 -34.61 44.56 5.12
C ARG A 190 -35.54 45.31 6.03
N VAL A 191 -35.05 45.83 7.14
CA VAL A 191 -35.85 46.64 8.08
C VAL A 191 -36.38 47.88 7.38
N ASN A 192 -35.56 48.59 6.59
CA ASN A 192 -35.98 49.78 5.85
C ASN A 192 -37.08 49.48 4.82
N LYS A 193 -37.08 48.29 4.19
CA LYS A 193 -38.14 47.91 3.23
C LYS A 193 -39.50 47.65 3.86
N ILE A 194 -39.58 47.33 5.16
CA ILE A 194 -40.81 47.01 5.90
C ILE A 194 -41.13 48.06 6.97
N ARG A 195 -40.38 49.20 7.01
CA ARG A 195 -40.48 50.21 8.05
C ARG A 195 -41.80 50.96 8.03
N ASP A 196 -42.48 51.03 6.88
CA ASP A 196 -43.78 51.70 6.77
C ASP A 196 -44.89 50.93 7.49
N ASP A 197 -44.71 49.61 7.73
CA ASP A 197 -45.72 48.76 8.36
C ASP A 197 -45.42 48.46 9.84
N ILE A 198 -44.17 48.58 10.31
CA ILE A 198 -43.73 48.17 11.64
C ILE A 198 -42.67 49.13 12.20
N GLN A 199 -42.88 49.64 13.44
CA GLN A 199 -41.86 50.40 14.15
C GLN A 199 -40.87 49.50 14.85
N PHE A 200 -39.61 49.46 14.33
CA PHE A 200 -38.53 48.76 14.98
C PHE A 200 -37.75 49.70 15.90
N LYS A 201 -37.35 49.19 17.09
CA LYS A 201 -36.40 49.90 17.96
C LYS A 201 -34.98 49.58 17.57
N GLU A 202 -34.09 50.58 17.56
CA GLU A 202 -32.66 50.38 17.27
C GLU A 202 -32.01 49.33 18.20
N GLU A 203 -32.47 49.28 19.46
CA GLU A 203 -32.00 48.28 20.43
C GLU A 203 -32.27 46.85 20.00
N ASP A 204 -33.37 46.55 19.32
CA ASP A 204 -33.73 45.22 18.85
C ASP A 204 -32.85 44.83 17.66
N ILE A 205 -32.52 45.77 16.77
CA ILE A 205 -31.59 45.56 15.67
C ILE A 205 -30.18 45.28 16.19
N LEU A 206 -29.72 46.04 17.20
CA LEU A 206 -28.42 45.82 17.82
C LEU A 206 -28.31 44.46 18.51
N LYS A 207 -29.37 44.04 19.23
CA LYS A 207 -29.41 42.68 19.84
C LYS A 207 -29.30 41.59 18.82
N GLU A 208 -30.02 41.70 17.70
CA GLU A 208 -29.95 40.68 16.63
C GLU A 208 -28.55 40.60 15.99
N ILE A 209 -27.90 41.76 15.81
CA ILE A 209 -26.52 41.81 15.29
C ILE A 209 -25.55 41.14 16.28
N LEU A 210 -25.69 41.35 17.58
CA LEU A 210 -24.87 40.73 18.62
C LEU A 210 -25.08 39.21 18.66
N ILE A 211 -26.32 38.74 18.63
CA ILE A 211 -26.64 37.32 18.58
C ILE A 211 -26.07 36.67 17.32
N PHE A 212 -26.15 37.36 16.18
CA PHE A 212 -25.53 36.85 14.94
C PHE A 212 -24.02 36.80 15.04
N ALA A 213 -23.37 37.84 15.60
CA ALA A 213 -21.92 37.88 15.78
C ALA A 213 -21.42 36.69 16.63
N ASP A 214 -22.10 36.41 17.74
CA ASP A 214 -21.78 35.26 18.60
C ASP A 214 -21.95 33.91 17.88
N ARG A 215 -23.06 33.75 17.16
CA ARG A 215 -23.35 32.51 16.43
C ARG A 215 -22.41 32.28 15.24
N SER A 216 -21.95 33.35 14.62
CA SER A 216 -21.05 33.30 13.46
C SER A 216 -19.57 33.35 13.85
N ASP A 217 -19.24 33.38 15.13
CA ASP A 217 -17.84 33.38 15.56
C ASP A 217 -17.21 32.01 15.31
N ILE A 218 -16.16 32.05 14.49
CA ILE A 218 -15.34 30.92 14.05
C ILE A 218 -13.90 31.03 14.55
N SER A 219 -13.64 31.86 15.55
CA SER A 219 -12.29 32.11 16.07
C SER A 219 -11.63 30.86 16.62
N GLU A 220 -12.40 30.06 17.34
CA GLU A 220 -11.91 28.82 17.95
C GLU A 220 -11.54 27.81 16.88
N GLU A 221 -12.41 27.62 15.89
CA GLU A 221 -12.18 26.70 14.76
C GLU A 221 -10.93 27.07 13.96
N LEU A 222 -10.74 28.35 13.69
CA LEU A 222 -9.55 28.86 12.99
C LEU A 222 -8.28 28.63 13.80
N SER A 223 -8.31 28.86 15.11
CA SER A 223 -7.17 28.59 16.00
C SER A 223 -6.84 27.10 16.06
N ARG A 224 -7.84 26.22 16.07
CA ARG A 224 -7.67 24.77 16.03
C ARG A 224 -7.12 24.32 14.68
N LEU A 225 -7.61 24.88 13.57
CA LEU A 225 -7.08 24.60 12.23
C LEU A 225 -5.57 24.96 12.14
N ASP A 226 -5.16 26.13 12.61
CA ASP A 226 -3.75 26.53 12.66
C ASP A 226 -2.92 25.51 13.48
N SER A 227 -3.44 25.10 14.64
CA SER A 227 -2.78 24.13 15.52
C SER A 227 -2.62 22.76 14.86
N HIS A 228 -3.66 22.27 14.20
CA HIS A 228 -3.64 20.98 13.50
C HIS A 228 -2.71 21.01 12.29
N ILE A 229 -2.73 22.08 11.48
CA ILE A 229 -1.81 22.27 10.35
C ILE A 229 -0.36 22.25 10.84
N LYS A 230 -0.06 22.95 11.94
CA LYS A 230 1.26 22.97 12.55
C LYS A 230 1.68 21.57 13.03
N SER A 231 0.81 20.88 13.77
CA SER A 231 1.06 19.52 14.25
C SER A 231 1.30 18.53 13.11
N PHE A 232 0.57 18.66 12.00
CA PHE A 232 0.79 17.83 10.82
C PHE A 232 2.17 18.08 10.20
N ARG A 233 2.60 19.34 10.09
CA ARG A 233 3.91 19.73 9.58
C ARG A 233 5.05 19.20 10.48
N GLU A 234 4.90 19.30 11.79
CA GLU A 234 5.84 18.75 12.76
C GLU A 234 5.93 17.22 12.65
N LEU A 235 4.80 16.54 12.47
CA LEU A 235 4.74 15.09 12.30
C LEU A 235 5.49 14.62 11.05
N ILE A 236 5.35 15.31 9.92
CA ILE A 236 6.11 15.02 8.68
C ILE A 236 7.62 15.11 8.95
N SER A 237 8.06 16.13 9.69
CA SER A 237 9.47 16.40 9.95
C SER A 237 10.07 15.57 11.10
N SER A 238 9.24 14.83 11.85
CA SER A 238 9.67 14.11 13.06
C SER A 238 10.65 12.96 12.82
N GLY A 239 10.65 12.41 11.60
CA GLY A 239 11.40 11.20 11.27
C GLY A 239 10.88 9.92 11.93
N GLU A 240 9.74 9.96 12.62
CA GLU A 240 9.11 8.80 13.23
C GLU A 240 8.64 7.79 12.17
N TYR A 241 8.54 6.53 12.57
CA TYR A 241 7.94 5.46 11.77
C TYR A 241 6.46 5.28 12.13
N ASP A 242 5.69 4.69 11.22
CA ASP A 242 4.24 4.39 11.36
C ASP A 242 3.39 5.64 11.67
N ILE A 243 3.70 6.74 10.97
CA ILE A 243 3.00 8.02 11.18
C ILE A 243 1.66 8.11 10.42
N GLY A 244 1.37 7.20 9.48
CA GLY A 244 0.18 7.26 8.63
C GLY A 244 -1.13 7.36 9.40
N LYS A 245 -1.28 6.63 10.52
CA LYS A 245 -2.48 6.73 11.37
C LYS A 245 -2.59 8.07 12.10
N LYS A 246 -1.45 8.60 12.58
CA LYS A 246 -1.41 9.92 13.21
C LYS A 246 -1.79 11.01 12.21
N MET A 247 -1.29 10.89 10.97
CA MET A 247 -1.63 11.79 9.86
C MET A 247 -3.12 11.76 9.56
N ASP A 248 -3.71 10.57 9.39
CA ASP A 248 -5.16 10.43 9.13
C ASP A 248 -5.99 11.05 10.27
N PHE A 249 -5.61 10.83 11.53
CA PHE A 249 -6.29 11.44 12.67
C PHE A 249 -6.25 12.97 12.62
N ILE A 250 -5.08 13.58 12.39
CA ILE A 250 -4.96 15.05 12.30
C ILE A 250 -5.79 15.57 11.11
N LEU A 251 -5.79 14.90 9.96
CA LEU A 251 -6.59 15.29 8.81
C LEU A 251 -8.09 15.18 9.07
N GLN A 252 -8.54 14.19 9.87
CA GLN A 252 -9.92 14.09 10.33
C GLN A 252 -10.31 15.28 11.21
N GLU A 253 -9.45 15.71 12.14
CA GLU A 253 -9.71 16.88 12.97
C GLU A 253 -9.75 18.17 12.11
N ILE A 254 -8.82 18.35 11.16
CA ILE A 254 -8.86 19.47 10.21
C ILE A 254 -10.20 19.47 9.44
N PHE A 255 -10.62 18.32 8.94
CA PHE A 255 -11.89 18.19 8.22
C PHE A 255 -13.10 18.54 9.11
N ARG A 256 -13.07 18.15 10.38
CA ARG A 256 -14.08 18.47 11.37
C ARG A 256 -14.17 19.97 11.64
N GLU A 257 -13.04 20.64 11.86
CA GLU A 257 -13.01 22.09 12.09
C GLU A 257 -13.48 22.87 10.86
N LEU A 258 -13.13 22.43 9.63
CA LEU A 258 -13.65 22.99 8.38
C LEU A 258 -15.18 22.83 8.28
N ASN A 259 -15.74 21.68 8.70
CA ASN A 259 -17.18 21.47 8.73
C ASN A 259 -17.87 22.47 9.67
N THR A 260 -17.37 22.60 10.90
CA THR A 260 -17.92 23.51 11.91
C THR A 260 -17.85 24.96 11.44
N THR A 261 -16.70 25.35 10.86
CA THR A 261 -16.52 26.68 10.25
C THR A 261 -17.55 26.94 9.15
N GLY A 262 -17.83 25.95 8.30
CA GLY A 262 -18.82 26.09 7.22
C GLY A 262 -20.25 26.30 7.73
N VAL A 263 -20.62 25.62 8.80
CA VAL A 263 -21.95 25.77 9.41
C VAL A 263 -22.08 27.09 10.14
N LYS A 264 -21.07 27.48 10.90
CA LYS A 264 -21.12 28.71 11.75
C LYS A 264 -21.01 30.01 10.94
N SER A 265 -20.12 30.04 9.92
CA SER A 265 -19.77 31.27 9.20
C SER A 265 -20.95 31.96 8.51
N ASN A 266 -22.00 31.23 8.16
CA ASN A 266 -23.19 31.72 7.45
C ASN A 266 -22.86 32.66 6.26
N SER A 267 -21.74 32.38 5.58
CA SER A 267 -21.21 33.17 4.46
C SER A 267 -21.02 32.27 3.25
N TYR A 268 -21.53 32.73 2.09
CA TYR A 268 -21.37 32.01 0.83
C TYR A 268 -19.89 31.91 0.42
N ASP A 269 -19.14 33.02 0.55
CA ASP A 269 -17.74 33.08 0.16
C ASP A 269 -16.88 32.14 1.01
N ILE A 270 -17.10 32.13 2.32
CA ILE A 270 -16.43 31.19 3.23
C ILE A 270 -16.80 29.75 2.87
N SER A 271 -18.07 29.46 2.62
CA SER A 271 -18.54 28.13 2.27
C SER A 271 -17.87 27.60 1.00
N LYS A 272 -17.66 28.45 -0.01
CA LYS A 272 -16.96 28.09 -1.25
C LYS A 272 -15.50 27.69 -0.96
N ILE A 273 -14.77 28.51 -0.20
CA ILE A 273 -13.38 28.23 0.17
C ILE A 273 -13.28 26.92 0.97
N ILE A 274 -14.24 26.65 1.86
CA ILE A 274 -14.27 25.41 2.65
C ILE A 274 -14.43 24.17 1.78
N VAL A 275 -15.22 24.24 0.70
CA VAL A 275 -15.36 23.10 -0.23
C VAL A 275 -13.99 22.78 -0.87
N ASP A 276 -13.28 23.81 -1.31
CA ASP A 276 -11.93 23.64 -1.91
C ASP A 276 -10.94 23.10 -0.86
N ALA A 277 -10.94 23.67 0.35
CA ALA A 277 -10.09 23.20 1.45
C ALA A 277 -10.35 21.74 1.83
N LYS A 278 -11.61 21.32 1.92
CA LYS A 278 -11.98 19.92 2.18
C LYS A 278 -11.48 18.98 1.09
N THR A 279 -11.55 19.41 -0.16
CA THR A 279 -11.05 18.62 -1.29
C THR A 279 -9.56 18.36 -1.15
N GLU A 280 -8.77 19.36 -0.71
CA GLU A 280 -7.34 19.16 -0.45
C GLU A 280 -7.10 18.20 0.74
N VAL A 281 -7.88 18.32 1.80
CA VAL A 281 -7.78 17.40 2.95
C VAL A 281 -8.08 15.95 2.54
N GLU A 282 -9.11 15.71 1.73
CA GLU A 282 -9.42 14.34 1.27
C GLU A 282 -8.31 13.77 0.38
N LYS A 283 -7.73 14.56 -0.52
CA LYS A 283 -6.55 14.15 -1.31
C LYS A 283 -5.38 13.75 -0.41
N MET A 284 -5.13 14.51 0.66
CA MET A 284 -4.08 14.17 1.64
C MET A 284 -4.43 12.88 2.39
N ARG A 285 -5.69 12.66 2.77
CA ARG A 285 -6.13 11.45 3.47
C ARG A 285 -5.92 10.19 2.62
N GLU A 286 -6.24 10.23 1.34
CA GLU A 286 -5.99 9.12 0.42
C GLU A 286 -4.50 8.74 0.37
N GLN A 287 -3.61 9.73 0.35
CA GLN A 287 -2.17 9.48 0.32
C GLN A 287 -1.60 9.05 1.69
N SER A 288 -2.18 9.53 2.80
CA SER A 288 -1.74 9.13 4.15
C SER A 288 -1.90 7.62 4.40
N MET A 289 -2.88 6.99 3.75
CA MET A 289 -3.09 5.54 3.82
C MET A 289 -1.92 4.73 3.23
N ASN A 290 -1.05 5.34 2.42
CA ASN A 290 0.10 4.70 1.79
C ASN A 290 1.41 4.92 2.60
N ILE A 291 1.33 5.55 3.77
CA ILE A 291 2.48 5.89 4.62
C ILE A 291 2.65 4.87 5.74
N GLU A 292 3.92 4.45 5.90
CA GLU A 292 4.43 3.62 6.99
C GLU A 292 5.27 4.47 7.96
#